data_b091b6944525d09a1e1999faeec099ac
#
_entry.id   b091b6944525d09a1e1999faeec099ac
#
_cell.length_a   1.000
_cell.length_b   1.000
_cell.length_c   1.000
_cell.angle_alpha   90.00
_cell.angle_beta   90.00
_cell.angle_gamma   90.00
#
_symmetry.space_group_name_H-M   'P 1'
#
loop_
_entity.id
_entity.type
_entity.pdbx_description
1 polymer ?
#
loop_
_entity_poly.entity_id
_entity_poly.type
_entity_poly.pdbx_seq_one_letter_code
_entity_poly.pdbx_strand_id
1 'polypeptide(L)'
;NPIKQAIYFEQSGCKRLHVVDLDAAFGRKNINIESISNIRKAIKIPIQVGGGIRNLTDVKQLVDQGMDYLIIGSLAVTNFETVIKFADLYKNKIYVSLDVLDNKITTTHI
;
A
#
# COMPACT_ATOMS: atom_id res chain seq x y z
N ASN A 1 11.47 -13.99 -6.86
CA ASN A 1 10.46 -14.41 -5.90
C ASN A 1 10.30 -13.31 -4.84
N PRO A 2 9.12 -12.66 -4.75
CA PRO A 2 8.91 -11.56 -3.80
C PRO A 2 9.12 -11.97 -2.34
N ILE A 3 8.74 -13.18 -1.98
CA ILE A 3 8.88 -13.64 -0.59
C ILE A 3 10.34 -13.77 -0.20
N LYS A 4 11.15 -14.41 -1.05
CA LYS A 4 12.59 -14.54 -0.80
C LYS A 4 13.26 -13.17 -0.73
N GLN A 5 12.86 -12.26 -1.59
CA GLN A 5 13.40 -10.91 -1.61
C GLN A 5 13.06 -10.15 -0.33
N ALA A 6 11.83 -10.30 0.16
CA ALA A 6 11.41 -9.66 1.42
C ALA A 6 12.22 -10.19 2.61
N ILE A 7 12.42 -11.51 2.68
CA ILE A 7 13.23 -12.13 3.72
C ILE A 7 14.66 -11.60 3.66
N TYR A 8 15.22 -11.50 2.47
CA TYR A 8 16.57 -10.98 2.28
C TYR A 8 16.70 -9.55 2.80
N PHE A 9 15.72 -8.70 2.48
CA PHE A 9 15.73 -7.31 2.96
C PHE A 9 15.67 -7.26 4.50
N GLU A 10 14.82 -8.06 5.11
CA GLU A 10 14.71 -8.08 6.56
C GLU A 10 16.01 -8.57 7.20
N GLN A 11 16.59 -9.64 6.70
CA GLN A 11 17.84 -10.19 7.20
C GLN A 11 19.02 -9.24 7.02
N SER A 12 18.94 -8.38 6.01
CA SER A 12 19.97 -7.38 5.73
C SER A 12 19.86 -6.13 6.60
N GLY A 13 18.88 -6.07 7.51
CA GLY A 13 18.73 -4.97 8.44
C GLY A 13 17.73 -3.89 8.06
N CYS A 14 16.97 -4.09 6.98
CA CYS A 14 15.90 -3.17 6.63
C CYS A 14 14.82 -3.17 7.71
N LYS A 15 14.34 -1.99 8.08
CA LYS A 15 13.44 -1.82 9.21
C LYS A 15 11.98 -1.66 8.81
N ARG A 16 11.70 -1.48 7.52
CA ARG A 16 10.36 -1.36 6.97
C ARG A 16 10.39 -1.77 5.50
N LEU A 17 9.37 -2.46 5.06
CA LEU A 17 9.22 -2.85 3.66
C LEU A 17 8.09 -2.04 3.03
N HIS A 18 8.34 -1.49 1.85
CA HIS A 18 7.31 -0.87 1.03
C HIS A 18 6.96 -1.79 -0.13
N VAL A 19 5.69 -2.15 -0.23
CA VAL A 19 5.16 -3.00 -1.30
C VAL A 19 4.25 -2.15 -2.17
N VAL A 20 4.49 -2.18 -3.47
CA VAL A 20 3.62 -1.50 -4.45
C VAL A 20 2.91 -2.56 -5.27
N ASP A 21 1.59 -2.55 -5.22
CA ASP A 21 0.76 -3.45 -6.03
C ASP A 21 0.46 -2.76 -7.35
N LEU A 22 1.30 -3.01 -8.34
CA LEU A 22 1.15 -2.38 -9.66
C LEU A 22 -0.08 -2.87 -10.39
N ASP A 23 -0.47 -4.12 -10.23
CA ASP A 23 -1.69 -4.63 -10.86
C ASP A 23 -2.92 -3.92 -10.31
N ALA A 24 -3.01 -3.75 -8.99
CA ALA A 24 -4.12 -3.01 -8.39
C ALA A 24 -4.10 -1.55 -8.81
N ALA A 25 -2.93 -0.94 -8.95
CA ALA A 25 -2.80 0.44 -9.41
C ALA A 25 -3.41 0.64 -10.81
N PHE A 26 -3.30 -0.39 -11.67
CA PHE A 26 -3.90 -0.39 -13.00
C PHE A 26 -5.32 -0.95 -13.03
N GLY A 27 -5.95 -1.14 -11.87
CA GLY A 27 -7.34 -1.61 -11.79
C GLY A 27 -7.50 -3.12 -11.77
N ARG A 28 -6.41 -3.89 -11.80
CA ARG A 28 -6.46 -5.34 -11.72
C ARG A 28 -6.32 -5.79 -10.27
N LYS A 29 -7.43 -5.73 -9.55
CA LYS A 29 -7.45 -6.04 -8.12
C LYS A 29 -7.40 -7.54 -7.87
N ASN A 30 -6.93 -7.88 -6.67
CA ASN A 30 -6.93 -9.23 -6.13
C ASN A 30 -5.93 -10.20 -6.77
N ILE A 31 -5.16 -9.76 -7.77
CA ILE A 31 -4.15 -10.61 -8.41
C ILE A 31 -3.01 -10.94 -7.43
N ASN A 32 -2.62 -9.97 -6.60
CA ASN A 32 -1.45 -10.10 -5.72
C ASN A 32 -1.79 -10.37 -4.25
N ILE A 33 -3.06 -10.68 -3.94
CA ILE A 33 -3.49 -10.92 -2.55
C ILE A 33 -2.66 -12.00 -1.88
N GLU A 34 -2.49 -13.13 -2.55
CA GLU A 34 -1.75 -14.26 -1.98
C GLU A 34 -0.28 -13.91 -1.76
N SER A 35 0.35 -13.26 -2.74
CA SER A 35 1.75 -12.83 -2.61
C SER A 35 1.96 -11.89 -1.43
N ILE A 36 1.07 -10.90 -1.27
CA ILE A 36 1.13 -9.94 -0.18
C ILE A 36 0.94 -10.64 1.16
N SER A 37 -0.04 -11.53 1.25
CA SER A 37 -0.28 -12.32 2.46
C SER A 37 0.92 -13.18 2.83
N ASN A 38 1.56 -13.81 1.84
CA ASN A 38 2.73 -14.65 2.07
C ASN A 38 3.96 -13.84 2.49
N ILE A 39 4.13 -12.63 1.95
CA ILE A 39 5.16 -11.72 2.41
C ILE A 39 4.95 -11.40 3.89
N ARG A 40 3.72 -11.07 4.29
CA ARG A 40 3.42 -10.75 5.69
C ARG A 40 3.77 -11.90 6.62
N LYS A 41 3.47 -13.12 6.23
CA LYS A 41 3.76 -14.30 7.04
C LYS A 41 5.25 -14.59 7.16
N ALA A 42 6.03 -14.17 6.17
CA ALA A 42 7.45 -14.51 6.09
C ALA A 42 8.35 -13.54 6.86
N ILE A 43 7.91 -12.32 7.13
CA ILE A 43 8.71 -11.28 7.78
C ILE A 43 7.96 -10.66 8.94
N LYS A 44 8.71 -9.99 9.85
CA LYS A 44 8.15 -9.36 11.05
C LYS A 44 8.24 -7.85 11.03
N ILE A 45 9.08 -7.27 10.17
CA ILE A 45 9.20 -5.81 10.08
C ILE A 45 7.89 -5.20 9.56
N PRO A 46 7.63 -3.93 9.89
CA PRO A 46 6.44 -3.25 9.38
C PRO A 46 6.39 -3.25 7.86
N ILE A 47 5.19 -3.43 7.31
CA ILE A 47 4.94 -3.41 5.87
C ILE A 47 3.98 -2.27 5.58
N GLN A 48 4.38 -1.40 4.67
CA GLN A 48 3.49 -0.42 4.07
C GLN A 48 3.19 -0.83 2.63
N VAL A 49 1.95 -0.68 2.22
CA VAL A 49 1.50 -1.09 0.90
C VAL A 49 0.79 0.05 0.20
N GLY A 50 1.04 0.20 -1.09
CA GLY A 50 0.37 1.17 -1.94
C GLY A 50 -0.03 0.55 -3.26
N GLY A 51 -0.91 1.23 -3.97
CA GLY A 51 -1.38 0.83 -5.28
C GLY A 51 -2.85 0.44 -5.30
N GLY A 52 -3.67 1.22 -5.99
CA GLY A 52 -5.06 0.88 -6.26
C GLY A 52 -6.02 0.92 -5.10
N ILE A 53 -5.68 1.58 -4.00
CA ILE A 53 -6.58 1.72 -2.85
C ILE A 53 -7.60 2.80 -3.18
N ARG A 54 -8.88 2.45 -3.31
CA ARG A 54 -9.92 3.36 -3.78
C ARG A 54 -11.16 3.44 -2.91
N ASN A 55 -11.39 2.46 -2.03
CA ASN A 55 -12.57 2.42 -1.20
C ASN A 55 -12.30 1.74 0.13
N LEU A 56 -13.27 1.77 1.02
CA LEU A 56 -13.14 1.21 2.36
C LEU A 56 -12.93 -0.31 2.34
N THR A 57 -13.50 -1.01 1.36
CA THR A 57 -13.29 -2.45 1.22
C THR A 57 -11.82 -2.77 0.96
N ASP A 58 -11.16 -1.99 0.10
CA ASP A 58 -9.72 -2.15 -0.16
C ASP A 58 -8.91 -1.94 1.12
N VAL A 59 -9.22 -0.89 1.87
CA VAL A 59 -8.52 -0.57 3.13
C VAL A 59 -8.69 -1.70 4.14
N LYS A 60 -9.93 -2.13 4.35
CA LYS A 60 -10.23 -3.19 5.32
C LYS A 60 -9.50 -4.49 4.96
N GLN A 61 -9.51 -4.86 3.70
CA GLN A 61 -8.84 -6.07 3.23
C GLN A 61 -7.35 -6.06 3.54
N LEU A 62 -6.69 -4.94 3.26
CA LEU A 62 -5.25 -4.81 3.50
C LEU A 62 -4.92 -4.81 5.00
N VAL A 63 -5.73 -4.16 5.81
CA VAL A 63 -5.56 -4.19 7.27
C VAL A 63 -5.74 -5.60 7.79
N ASP A 64 -6.76 -6.32 7.30
CA ASP A 64 -7.02 -7.70 7.71
C ASP A 64 -5.89 -8.65 7.28
N GLN A 65 -5.17 -8.32 6.20
CA GLN A 65 -4.00 -9.07 5.78
C GLN A 65 -2.75 -8.78 6.61
N GLY A 66 -2.82 -7.85 7.55
CA GLY A 66 -1.71 -7.52 8.43
C GLY A 66 -0.79 -6.43 7.93
N MET A 67 -1.25 -5.62 6.97
CA MET A 67 -0.47 -4.46 6.54
C MET A 67 -0.49 -3.40 7.63
N ASP A 68 0.69 -2.89 7.96
CA ASP A 68 0.84 -1.90 9.03
C ASP A 68 0.44 -0.51 8.59
N TYR A 69 0.76 -0.15 7.35
CA TYR A 69 0.48 1.17 6.80
C TYR A 69 -0.01 1.06 5.38
N LEU A 70 -0.96 1.93 5.02
CA LEU A 70 -1.55 2.00 3.68
C LEU A 70 -1.22 3.34 3.07
N ILE A 71 -0.69 3.31 1.85
CA ILE A 71 -0.27 4.52 1.13
C ILE A 71 -1.30 4.79 0.04
N ILE A 72 -1.94 5.95 0.11
CA ILE A 72 -3.00 6.33 -0.82
C ILE A 72 -2.49 7.48 -1.69
N GLY A 73 -2.51 7.26 -3.00
CA GLY A 73 -2.05 8.24 -3.97
C GLY A 73 -3.18 8.97 -4.66
N SER A 74 -3.65 8.44 -5.79
CA SER A 74 -4.62 9.13 -6.66
C SER A 74 -5.88 9.56 -5.92
N LEU A 75 -6.43 8.73 -5.06
CA LEU A 75 -7.66 9.06 -4.31
C LEU A 75 -7.47 10.29 -3.42
N ALA A 76 -6.27 10.50 -2.87
CA ALA A 76 -5.99 11.66 -2.03
C ALA A 76 -6.11 12.97 -2.81
N VAL A 77 -5.79 12.95 -4.10
CA VAL A 77 -5.92 14.12 -4.96
C VAL A 77 -7.35 14.30 -5.46
N THR A 78 -8.03 13.21 -5.81
CA THR A 78 -9.35 13.26 -6.43
C THR A 78 -10.49 13.33 -5.42
N ASN A 79 -10.32 12.75 -4.23
CA ASN A 79 -11.36 12.73 -3.18
C ASN A 79 -10.74 12.61 -1.79
N PHE A 80 -10.17 13.70 -1.31
CA PHE A 80 -9.48 13.72 -0.02
C PHE A 80 -10.43 13.49 1.16
N GLU A 81 -11.68 13.88 1.05
CA GLU A 81 -12.65 13.66 2.12
C GLU A 81 -12.84 12.18 2.43
N THR A 82 -12.83 11.33 1.40
CA THR A 82 -12.89 9.89 1.58
C THR A 82 -11.66 9.38 2.33
N VAL A 83 -10.48 9.91 2.01
CA VAL A 83 -9.23 9.53 2.69
C VAL A 83 -9.27 9.91 4.17
N ILE A 84 -9.85 11.08 4.49
CA ILE A 84 -10.02 11.49 5.89
C ILE A 84 -10.86 10.46 6.65
N LYS A 85 -11.93 9.94 6.04
CA LYS A 85 -12.76 8.91 6.67
C LYS A 85 -11.97 7.64 6.94
N PHE A 86 -11.09 7.23 6.02
CA PHE A 86 -10.21 6.09 6.25
C PHE A 86 -9.29 6.34 7.43
N ALA A 87 -8.70 7.53 7.50
CA ALA A 87 -7.79 7.90 8.59
C ALA A 87 -8.49 7.90 9.95
N ASP A 88 -9.76 8.31 10.00
CA ASP A 88 -10.54 8.29 11.23
C ASP A 88 -10.85 6.87 11.69
N LEU A 89 -11.12 5.95 10.76
CA LEU A 89 -11.43 4.56 11.07
C LEU A 89 -10.18 3.73 11.41
N TYR A 90 -9.06 4.03 10.76
CA TYR A 90 -7.80 3.29 10.92
C TYR A 90 -6.68 4.24 11.30
N LYS A 91 -6.73 4.75 12.53
CA LYS A 91 -5.80 5.74 13.02
C LYS A 91 -4.36 5.26 12.95
N ASN A 92 -3.48 6.14 12.52
CA ASN A 92 -2.04 5.90 12.37
C ASN A 92 -1.67 4.86 11.31
N LYS A 93 -2.62 4.46 10.46
CA LYS A 93 -2.34 3.50 9.38
C LYS A 93 -2.40 4.13 7.99
N ILE A 94 -3.04 5.28 7.84
CA ILE A 94 -3.28 5.89 6.54
C ILE A 94 -2.23 6.97 6.27
N TYR A 95 -1.52 6.82 5.16
CA TYR A 95 -0.53 7.77 4.68
C TYR A 95 -0.90 8.15 3.26
N VAL A 96 -0.52 9.34 2.84
CA VAL A 96 -0.74 9.77 1.46
C VAL A 96 0.59 9.90 0.74
N SER A 97 0.60 9.61 -0.54
CA SER A 97 1.73 9.86 -1.41
C SER A 97 1.34 10.89 -2.46
N LEU A 98 2.30 11.67 -2.85
CA LEU A 98 2.11 12.71 -3.84
C LEU A 98 3.11 12.47 -4.96
N ASP A 99 2.60 12.18 -6.16
CA ASP A 99 3.45 11.98 -7.32
C ASP A 99 3.66 13.31 -8.03
N VAL A 100 4.90 13.64 -8.31
CA VAL A 100 5.27 14.90 -8.92
C VAL A 100 6.02 14.63 -10.22
N LEU A 101 5.57 15.26 -11.31
CA LEU A 101 6.22 15.20 -12.61
C LEU A 101 6.26 16.62 -13.19
N ASP A 102 7.43 17.09 -13.57
CA ASP A 102 7.64 18.44 -14.11
C ASP A 102 7.09 19.54 -13.19
N ASN A 103 7.33 19.39 -11.87
CA ASN A 103 6.84 20.29 -10.83
C ASN A 103 5.31 20.35 -10.70
N LYS A 104 4.61 19.34 -11.21
CA LYS A 104 3.16 19.25 -11.12
C LYS A 104 2.74 17.93 -10.47
N ILE A 105 1.60 17.95 -9.78
CA ILE A 105 1.03 16.74 -9.20
C ILE A 105 0.44 15.90 -10.33
N THR A 106 0.69 14.58 -10.28
CA THR A 106 0.09 13.63 -11.21
C THR A 106 -0.65 12.54 -10.46
N THR A 107 -1.74 12.05 -11.04
CA THR A 107 -2.49 10.89 -10.55
C THR A 107 -2.30 9.66 -11.44
N THR A 108 -1.45 9.79 -12.46
CA THR A 108 -1.17 8.69 -13.38
C THR A 108 -0.07 7.82 -12.79
N HIS A 109 -0.34 6.52 -12.68
CA HIS A 109 0.64 5.53 -12.28
C HIS A 109 1.14 4.78 -13.50
N ILE A 110 2.40 4.51 -13.50
CA ILE A 110 3.03 3.79 -14.58
C ILE A 110 3.74 2.58 -14.02
#